data_ae2f063e6dca037038821a9535bcf749
#
_entry.id   ae2f063e6dca037038821a9535bcf749
#
_cell.length_a   1.000
_cell.length_b   1.000
_cell.length_c   1.000
_cell.angle_alpha   90.00
_cell.angle_beta   90.00
_cell.angle_gamma   90.00
#
_symmetry.space_group_name_H-M   'P 1'
#
loop_
_entity.id
_entity.type
_entity.pdbx_description
1 polymer ?
#
loop_
_entity_poly.entity_id
_entity_poly.type
_entity_poly.pdbx_seq_one_letter_code
_entity_poly.pdbx_strand_id
1 'polypeptide(L)'
;CPVFAVGRSQEVMIAIDELYRSGTVKPVPVWLDGMIQEATAIHASHPNYLTKALSKSLLKDDGENPFTSEWFRPVKGRELRESIVMDGSPCIVLATSGMLNGGPVMEYFKNWAHEERNSLCFVGYQAEGTLGRRLQKGFGEVPMLINGKTEIVKIGCEMVTIDGFSGHSDRRQLLDFVDRINPPPKNIICH
;
A
#
# COMPACT_ATOMS: atom_id res chain seq x y z
N CYS A 1 -5.47 0.70 4.04
CA CYS A 1 -4.64 -0.17 3.21
C CYS A 1 -3.17 0.04 3.57
N PRO A 2 -2.53 -0.89 4.28
CA PRO A 2 -1.11 -0.87 4.56
C PRO A 2 -0.31 -1.13 3.29
N VAL A 3 0.63 -0.22 2.97
CA VAL A 3 1.44 -0.32 1.75
C VAL A 3 2.90 0.01 2.02
N PHE A 4 3.79 -0.52 1.20
CA PHE A 4 5.17 -0.05 1.15
C PHE A 4 5.23 1.28 0.38
N ALA A 5 6.10 2.19 0.82
CA ALA A 5 6.23 3.52 0.19
C ALA A 5 6.67 3.44 -1.27
N VAL A 6 7.50 2.45 -1.61
CA VAL A 6 8.11 2.29 -2.94
C VAL A 6 7.46 1.12 -3.68
N GLY A 7 7.03 1.33 -4.90
CA GLY A 7 6.49 0.34 -5.83
C GLY A 7 5.01 0.05 -5.58
N ARG A 8 4.69 -0.60 -4.46
CA ARG A 8 3.32 -1.06 -4.17
C ARG A 8 2.30 0.08 -4.08
N SER A 9 2.64 1.16 -3.40
CA SER A 9 1.73 2.31 -3.29
C SER A 9 1.46 2.94 -4.66
N GLN A 10 2.46 3.04 -5.54
CA GLN A 10 2.28 3.59 -6.88
C GLN A 10 1.40 2.69 -7.76
N GLU A 11 1.55 1.37 -7.69
CA GLU A 11 0.68 0.42 -8.40
C GLU A 11 -0.78 0.53 -7.93
N VAL A 12 -1.01 0.62 -6.63
CA VAL A 12 -2.36 0.81 -6.07
C VAL A 12 -2.94 2.16 -6.47
N MET A 13 -2.14 3.23 -6.48
CA MET A 13 -2.58 4.54 -6.94
C MET A 13 -3.03 4.50 -8.41
N ILE A 14 -2.25 3.86 -9.30
CA ILE A 14 -2.62 3.71 -10.72
C ILE A 14 -3.95 2.95 -10.85
N ALA A 15 -4.12 1.85 -10.13
CA ALA A 15 -5.35 1.07 -10.19
C ALA A 15 -6.58 1.87 -9.69
N ILE A 16 -6.43 2.64 -8.62
CA ILE A 16 -7.50 3.53 -8.12
C ILE A 16 -7.80 4.63 -9.15
N ASP A 17 -6.78 5.25 -9.74
CA ASP A 17 -6.93 6.30 -10.74
C ASP A 17 -7.72 5.79 -11.96
N GLU A 18 -7.38 4.61 -12.47
CA GLU A 18 -8.09 3.96 -13.57
C GLU A 18 -9.56 3.67 -13.23
N LEU A 19 -9.85 3.15 -12.03
CA LEU A 19 -11.21 2.86 -11.58
C LEU A 19 -12.06 4.13 -11.43
N TYR A 20 -11.47 5.21 -10.96
CA TYR A 20 -12.17 6.49 -10.80
C TYR A 20 -12.39 7.19 -12.13
N ARG A 21 -11.39 7.23 -13.02
CA ARG A 21 -11.52 7.82 -14.36
C ARG A 21 -12.50 7.08 -15.26
N SER A 22 -12.55 5.76 -15.15
CA SER A 22 -13.50 4.94 -15.90
C SER A 22 -14.93 5.06 -15.38
N GLY A 23 -15.16 5.70 -14.23
CA GLY A 23 -16.47 5.76 -13.57
C GLY A 23 -16.94 4.43 -12.99
N THR A 24 -16.07 3.42 -12.94
CA THR A 24 -16.39 2.10 -12.36
C THR A 24 -16.69 2.21 -10.86
N VAL A 25 -15.97 3.09 -10.16
CA VAL A 25 -16.15 3.35 -8.73
C VAL A 25 -16.32 4.86 -8.52
N LYS A 26 -17.29 5.24 -7.66
CA LYS A 26 -17.47 6.64 -7.27
C LYS A 26 -16.24 7.13 -6.48
N PRO A 27 -15.61 8.23 -6.88
CA PRO A 27 -14.45 8.76 -6.19
C PRO A 27 -14.72 9.15 -4.74
N VAL A 28 -13.81 8.77 -3.87
CA VAL A 28 -13.67 9.27 -2.50
C VAL A 28 -12.24 9.76 -2.29
N PRO A 29 -11.96 10.60 -1.31
CA PRO A 29 -10.59 11.02 -1.01
C PRO A 29 -9.66 9.83 -0.75
N VAL A 30 -8.46 9.85 -1.33
CA VAL A 30 -7.41 8.87 -1.09
C VAL A 30 -6.25 9.56 -0.38
N TRP A 31 -6.11 9.29 0.91
CA TRP A 31 -5.07 9.88 1.74
C TRP A 31 -3.77 9.09 1.64
N LEU A 32 -2.67 9.77 1.39
CA LEU A 32 -1.33 9.20 1.27
C LEU A 32 -0.51 9.58 2.51
N ASP A 33 -0.20 8.61 3.37
CA ASP A 33 0.49 8.87 4.63
C ASP A 33 1.81 8.08 4.75
N GLY A 34 2.84 8.74 5.29
CA GLY A 34 4.21 8.27 5.31
C GLY A 34 5.00 8.73 4.08
N MET A 35 6.04 8.02 3.70
CA MET A 35 6.95 8.39 2.59
C MET A 35 6.39 8.07 1.18
N ILE A 36 5.08 7.90 1.04
CA ILE A 36 4.47 7.55 -0.25
C ILE A 36 4.61 8.69 -1.25
N GLN A 37 4.41 9.93 -0.79
CA GLN A 37 4.47 11.10 -1.64
C GLN A 37 5.88 11.31 -2.21
N GLU A 38 6.89 11.22 -1.37
CA GLU A 38 8.30 11.37 -1.76
C GLU A 38 8.71 10.27 -2.75
N ALA A 39 8.36 9.02 -2.46
CA ALA A 39 8.63 7.91 -3.36
C ALA A 39 7.91 8.10 -4.71
N THR A 40 6.67 8.56 -4.70
CA THR A 40 5.89 8.83 -5.91
C THR A 40 6.50 9.97 -6.74
N ALA A 41 6.98 11.04 -6.10
CA ALA A 41 7.67 12.13 -6.78
C ALA A 41 8.95 11.64 -7.48
N ILE A 42 9.70 10.73 -6.84
CA ILE A 42 10.90 10.11 -7.46
C ILE A 42 10.49 9.26 -8.67
N HIS A 43 9.44 8.44 -8.58
CA HIS A 43 8.95 7.67 -9.73
C HIS A 43 8.55 8.58 -10.89
N ALA A 44 7.81 9.64 -10.61
CA ALA A 44 7.37 10.60 -11.63
C ALA A 44 8.54 11.36 -12.28
N SER A 45 9.61 11.63 -11.54
CA SER A 45 10.80 12.32 -12.06
C SER A 45 11.73 11.43 -12.91
N HIS A 46 11.48 10.12 -12.92
CA HIS A 46 12.28 9.15 -13.68
C HIS A 46 11.44 8.28 -14.63
N PRO A 47 10.69 8.88 -15.57
CA PRO A 47 9.74 8.14 -16.41
C PRO A 47 10.41 7.05 -17.28
N ASN A 48 11.70 7.18 -17.58
CA ASN A 48 12.44 6.20 -18.39
C ASN A 48 12.57 4.80 -17.74
N TYR A 49 12.36 4.71 -16.44
CA TYR A 49 12.38 3.45 -15.69
C TYR A 49 10.98 2.83 -15.50
N LEU A 50 9.96 3.50 -16.00
CA LEU A 50 8.57 3.04 -15.92
C LEU A 50 8.16 2.30 -17.20
N THR A 51 7.00 1.66 -17.18
CA THR A 51 6.45 1.05 -18.38
C THR A 51 6.24 2.10 -19.47
N LYS A 52 6.33 1.69 -20.75
CA LYS A 52 6.14 2.61 -21.89
C LYS A 52 4.80 3.37 -21.85
N ALA A 53 3.75 2.70 -21.39
CA ALA A 53 2.43 3.31 -21.27
C ALA A 53 2.41 4.42 -20.21
N LEU A 54 2.92 4.12 -19.01
CA LEU A 54 2.99 5.06 -17.90
C LEU A 54 3.96 6.22 -18.19
N SER A 55 5.14 5.92 -18.77
CA SER A 55 6.09 6.94 -19.20
C SER A 55 5.46 7.92 -20.19
N LYS A 56 4.69 7.40 -21.16
CA LYS A 56 3.98 8.25 -22.13
C LYS A 56 2.91 9.09 -21.47
N SER A 57 2.16 8.57 -20.51
CA SER A 57 1.15 9.32 -19.76
C SER A 57 1.78 10.45 -18.94
N LEU A 58 2.91 10.20 -18.29
CA LEU A 58 3.63 11.21 -17.50
C LEU A 58 4.28 12.33 -18.33
N LEU A 59 4.62 12.05 -19.60
CA LEU A 59 5.29 13.02 -20.49
C LEU A 59 4.33 13.84 -21.34
N LYS A 60 3.03 13.53 -21.30
CA LYS A 60 2.00 14.32 -21.99
C LYS A 60 1.61 15.56 -21.20
N ASP A 61 1.50 16.69 -21.88
CA ASP A 61 1.09 17.98 -21.29
C ASP A 61 -0.41 18.08 -20.95
N ASP A 62 -1.21 17.10 -21.34
CA ASP A 62 -2.67 17.11 -21.25
C ASP A 62 -3.24 16.59 -19.90
N GLY A 63 -2.42 16.54 -18.87
CA GLY A 63 -2.89 16.42 -17.48
C GLY A 63 -3.29 15.01 -17.00
N GLU A 64 -2.97 13.96 -17.74
CA GLU A 64 -3.29 12.58 -17.36
C GLU A 64 -2.23 11.89 -16.49
N ASN A 65 -1.54 12.65 -15.64
CA ASN A 65 -0.60 12.04 -14.70
C ASN A 65 -1.39 11.33 -13.57
N PRO A 66 -1.36 9.98 -13.50
CA PRO A 66 -2.14 9.22 -12.53
C PRO A 66 -1.70 9.46 -11.07
N PHE A 67 -0.53 10.05 -10.84
CA PHE A 67 -0.02 10.34 -9.50
C PHE A 67 -0.43 11.71 -8.96
N THR A 68 -0.93 12.61 -9.81
CA THR A 68 -1.31 13.99 -9.44
C THR A 68 -2.81 14.24 -9.49
N SER A 69 -3.60 13.18 -9.62
CA SER A 69 -5.05 13.29 -9.63
C SER A 69 -5.58 13.90 -8.34
N GLU A 70 -6.66 14.68 -8.44
CA GLU A 70 -7.23 15.46 -7.33
C GLU A 70 -7.71 14.65 -6.13
N TRP A 71 -7.98 13.37 -6.33
CA TRP A 71 -8.37 12.47 -5.23
C TRP A 71 -7.21 12.04 -4.34
N PHE A 72 -5.95 12.14 -4.79
CA PHE A 72 -4.77 11.83 -3.98
C PHE A 72 -4.37 13.02 -3.11
N ARG A 73 -4.48 12.84 -1.82
CA ARG A 73 -4.24 13.89 -0.84
C ARG A 73 -3.12 13.49 0.13
N PRO A 74 -1.99 14.19 0.12
CA PRO A 74 -0.91 13.90 1.06
C PRO A 74 -1.28 14.27 2.49
N VAL A 75 -0.98 13.40 3.44
CA VAL A 75 -1.15 13.68 4.87
C VAL A 75 0.12 14.35 5.39
N LYS A 76 0.00 15.61 5.78
CA LYS A 76 1.10 16.41 6.34
C LYS A 76 0.92 16.59 7.83
N GLY A 77 1.70 15.82 8.60
CA GLY A 77 1.75 15.95 10.04
C GLY A 77 0.66 15.20 10.79
N ARG A 78 0.78 15.27 12.11
CA ARG A 78 -0.07 14.54 13.04
C ARG A 78 -1.50 15.10 13.11
N GLU A 79 -1.63 16.40 13.12
CA GLU A 79 -2.95 17.07 13.26
C GLU A 79 -3.91 16.69 12.13
N LEU A 80 -3.43 16.69 10.88
CA LEU A 80 -4.26 16.26 9.74
C LEU A 80 -4.63 14.78 9.85
N ARG A 81 -3.70 13.91 10.28
CA ARG A 81 -4.00 12.50 10.50
C ARG A 81 -5.09 12.30 11.55
N GLU A 82 -4.99 13.00 12.67
CA GLU A 82 -6.01 12.96 13.72
C GLU A 82 -7.37 13.45 13.21
N SER A 83 -7.41 14.52 12.41
CA SER A 83 -8.66 15.01 11.83
C SER A 83 -9.29 13.99 10.87
N ILE A 84 -8.50 13.30 10.04
CA ILE A 84 -9.00 12.23 9.15
C ILE A 84 -9.60 11.09 9.96
N VAL A 85 -8.93 10.69 11.06
CA VAL A 85 -9.42 9.63 11.94
C VAL A 85 -10.77 10.01 12.55
N MET A 86 -10.97 11.28 12.90
CA MET A 86 -12.18 11.78 13.59
C MET A 86 -13.33 12.15 12.63
N ASP A 87 -13.04 12.42 11.36
CA ASP A 87 -14.03 12.91 10.38
C ASP A 87 -15.15 11.90 10.10
N GLY A 88 -14.80 10.61 10.03
CA GLY A 88 -15.76 9.53 9.77
C GLY A 88 -16.38 9.51 8.36
N SER A 89 -15.98 10.41 7.46
CA SER A 89 -16.39 10.42 6.06
C SER A 89 -15.74 9.28 5.29
N PRO A 90 -16.39 8.71 4.25
CA PRO A 90 -15.81 7.68 3.42
C PRO A 90 -14.49 8.14 2.77
N CYS A 91 -13.43 7.37 2.96
CA CYS A 91 -12.13 7.63 2.36
C CYS A 91 -11.32 6.33 2.21
N ILE A 92 -10.27 6.40 1.40
CA ILE A 92 -9.22 5.38 1.37
C ILE A 92 -7.97 5.98 2.00
N VAL A 93 -7.28 5.21 2.83
CA VAL A 93 -5.96 5.59 3.37
C VAL A 93 -4.93 4.58 2.90
N LEU A 94 -3.95 5.05 2.13
CA LEU A 94 -2.73 4.32 1.81
C LEU A 94 -1.66 4.78 2.79
N ALA A 95 -1.20 3.91 3.67
CA ALA A 95 -0.23 4.31 4.70
C ALA A 95 0.85 3.26 4.94
N THR A 96 2.06 3.73 5.24
CA THR A 96 3.19 2.86 5.63
C THR A 96 3.11 2.52 7.13
N SER A 97 3.56 1.35 7.57
CA SER A 97 4.26 0.29 6.86
C SER A 97 3.31 -0.76 6.31
N GLY A 98 3.73 -1.41 5.21
CA GLY A 98 2.92 -2.41 4.50
C GLY A 98 2.63 -3.70 5.26
N MET A 99 3.31 -3.97 6.38
CA MET A 99 3.11 -5.17 7.21
C MET A 99 2.58 -4.86 8.62
N LEU A 100 2.12 -3.63 8.87
CA LEU A 100 1.64 -3.18 10.19
C LEU A 100 2.68 -3.31 11.32
N ASN A 101 3.96 -3.13 11.01
CA ASN A 101 5.04 -3.21 12.01
C ASN A 101 5.41 -1.83 12.61
N GLY A 102 4.65 -0.80 12.30
CA GLY A 102 4.89 0.58 12.73
C GLY A 102 4.46 1.59 11.67
N GLY A 103 4.87 2.83 11.84
CA GLY A 103 4.53 3.93 10.93
C GLY A 103 3.11 4.46 11.10
N PRO A 104 2.72 5.43 10.26
CA PRO A 104 1.42 6.10 10.37
C PRO A 104 0.21 5.18 10.24
N VAL A 105 0.33 4.05 9.53
CA VAL A 105 -0.76 3.07 9.40
C VAL A 105 -1.27 2.57 10.74
N MET A 106 -0.41 2.51 11.76
CA MET A 106 -0.80 2.05 13.09
C MET A 106 -1.79 2.99 13.78
N GLU A 107 -1.72 4.30 13.46
CA GLU A 107 -2.67 5.28 14.00
C GLU A 107 -4.08 5.05 13.46
N TYR A 108 -4.22 4.82 12.17
CA TYR A 108 -5.51 4.46 11.56
C TYR A 108 -6.00 3.11 12.06
N PHE A 109 -5.12 2.11 12.10
CA PHE A 109 -5.48 0.76 12.52
C PHE A 109 -6.04 0.73 13.95
N LYS A 110 -5.37 1.34 14.92
CA LYS A 110 -5.84 1.33 16.32
C LYS A 110 -7.19 2.01 16.52
N ASN A 111 -7.51 3.01 15.67
CA ASN A 111 -8.76 3.76 15.80
C ASN A 111 -9.92 3.14 15.00
N TRP A 112 -9.63 2.44 13.90
CA TRP A 112 -10.66 1.97 12.95
C TRP A 112 -10.84 0.45 12.91
N ALA A 113 -9.91 -0.31 13.48
CA ALA A 113 -9.93 -1.77 13.37
C ALA A 113 -11.14 -2.42 14.08
N HIS A 114 -11.74 -1.76 15.05
CA HIS A 114 -12.88 -2.28 15.79
C HIS A 114 -14.24 -2.03 15.12
N GLU A 115 -14.29 -1.21 14.07
CA GLU A 115 -15.53 -0.81 13.41
C GLU A 115 -15.82 -1.72 12.20
N GLU A 116 -16.99 -2.37 12.19
CA GLU A 116 -17.43 -3.28 11.13
C GLU A 116 -17.62 -2.61 9.76
N ARG A 117 -17.85 -1.29 9.74
CA ARG A 117 -17.99 -0.52 8.50
C ARG A 117 -16.68 -0.31 7.74
N ASN A 118 -15.55 -0.59 8.37
CA ASN A 118 -14.23 -0.39 7.79
C ASN A 118 -13.70 -1.69 7.18
N SER A 119 -12.79 -1.56 6.21
CA SER A 119 -12.08 -2.68 5.61
C SER A 119 -10.56 -2.46 5.69
N LEU A 120 -9.82 -3.48 6.09
CA LEU A 120 -8.37 -3.52 6.04
C LEU A 120 -7.92 -4.34 4.84
N CYS A 121 -7.40 -3.66 3.81
CA CYS A 121 -7.01 -4.29 2.55
C CYS A 121 -5.49 -4.53 2.50
N PHE A 122 -5.08 -5.80 2.46
CA PHE A 122 -3.69 -6.18 2.22
C PHE A 122 -3.45 -6.32 0.72
N VAL A 123 -2.51 -5.56 0.18
CA VAL A 123 -2.11 -5.56 -1.24
C VAL A 123 -0.68 -6.08 -1.44
N GLY A 124 -0.07 -6.62 -0.40
CA GLY A 124 1.30 -7.12 -0.42
C GLY A 124 1.53 -8.24 0.56
N TYR A 125 2.65 -8.92 0.38
CA TYR A 125 3.07 -10.01 1.24
C TYR A 125 3.15 -9.61 2.72
N GLN A 126 2.68 -10.50 3.59
CA GLN A 126 2.76 -10.36 5.03
C GLN A 126 3.69 -11.44 5.60
N ALA A 127 4.86 -11.04 6.08
CA ALA A 127 5.87 -11.97 6.61
C ALA A 127 5.43 -12.59 7.95
N GLU A 128 5.87 -13.82 8.20
CA GLU A 128 5.66 -14.47 9.48
C GLU A 128 6.19 -13.60 10.64
N GLY A 129 5.46 -13.58 11.73
CA GLY A 129 5.77 -12.75 12.90
C GLY A 129 5.24 -11.31 12.84
N THR A 130 4.80 -10.81 11.68
CA THR A 130 4.23 -9.47 11.55
C THR A 130 2.78 -9.41 12.04
N LEU A 131 2.33 -8.22 12.43
CA LEU A 131 0.94 -8.01 12.80
C LEU A 131 0.00 -8.29 11.62
N GLY A 132 0.35 -7.83 10.42
CA GLY A 132 -0.44 -8.09 9.22
C GLY A 132 -0.65 -9.57 8.96
N ARG A 133 0.39 -10.41 9.14
CA ARG A 133 0.27 -11.86 8.99
C ARG A 133 -0.63 -12.50 10.05
N ARG A 134 -0.56 -12.04 11.28
CA ARG A 134 -1.46 -12.49 12.36
C ARG A 134 -2.92 -12.20 12.03
N LEU A 135 -3.20 -10.99 11.53
CA LEU A 135 -4.55 -10.59 11.11
C LEU A 135 -5.05 -11.44 9.93
N GLN A 136 -4.22 -11.70 8.92
CA GLN A 136 -4.57 -12.61 7.81
C GLN A 136 -4.88 -14.04 8.29
N LYS A 137 -4.29 -14.48 9.41
CA LYS A 137 -4.59 -15.77 10.05
C LYS A 137 -5.88 -15.76 10.89
N GLY A 138 -6.61 -14.63 10.93
CA GLY A 138 -7.89 -14.52 11.61
C GLY A 138 -7.81 -14.19 13.11
N PHE A 139 -6.73 -13.57 13.58
CA PHE A 139 -6.68 -13.09 14.97
C PHE A 139 -7.72 -12.00 15.17
N GLY A 140 -8.72 -12.27 16.04
CA GLY A 140 -9.83 -11.36 16.33
C GLY A 140 -9.49 -10.24 17.32
N GLU A 141 -8.32 -10.31 17.95
CA GLU A 141 -7.84 -9.27 18.86
C GLU A 141 -6.31 -9.24 18.90
N VAL A 142 -5.75 -8.06 19.11
CA VAL A 142 -4.30 -7.87 19.16
C VAL A 142 -3.90 -6.89 20.26
N PRO A 143 -2.83 -7.17 21.02
CA PRO A 143 -2.27 -6.22 21.96
C PRO A 143 -1.55 -5.09 21.21
N MET A 144 -1.84 -3.86 21.54
CA MET A 144 -1.21 -2.66 20.99
C MET A 144 -0.78 -1.71 22.12
N LEU A 145 0.33 -1.00 21.88
CA LEU A 145 0.75 0.05 22.80
C LEU A 145 0.01 1.35 22.46
N ILE A 146 -0.91 1.76 23.33
CA ILE A 146 -1.70 2.97 23.20
C ILE A 146 -1.42 3.85 24.43
N ASN A 147 -0.91 5.07 24.21
CA ASN A 147 -0.56 6.01 25.28
C ASN A 147 0.34 5.42 26.38
N GLY A 148 1.30 4.58 25.99
CA GLY A 148 2.25 3.93 26.92
C GLY A 148 1.68 2.74 27.70
N LYS A 149 0.43 2.34 27.43
CA LYS A 149 -0.19 1.14 28.03
C LYS A 149 -0.51 0.12 26.94
N THR A 150 -0.38 -1.15 27.30
CA THR A 150 -0.82 -2.22 26.41
C THR A 150 -2.33 -2.37 26.52
N GLU A 151 -3.02 -2.13 25.42
CA GLU A 151 -4.47 -2.30 25.30
C GLU A 151 -4.78 -3.39 24.28
N ILE A 152 -5.89 -4.08 24.46
CA ILE A 152 -6.35 -5.09 23.50
C ILE A 152 -7.29 -4.41 22.51
N VAL A 153 -6.88 -4.39 21.25
CA VAL A 153 -7.71 -3.90 20.15
C VAL A 153 -8.45 -5.07 19.55
N LYS A 154 -9.77 -5.02 19.63
CA LYS A 154 -10.66 -5.99 18.97
C LYS A 154 -10.76 -5.65 17.49
N ILE A 155 -10.81 -6.69 16.66
CA ILE A 155 -10.91 -6.56 15.22
C ILE A 155 -12.35 -6.81 14.80
N GLY A 156 -13.03 -5.75 14.38
CA GLY A 156 -14.39 -5.79 13.81
C GLY A 156 -14.40 -5.53 12.31
N CYS A 157 -13.37 -4.84 11.79
CA CYS A 157 -13.32 -4.48 10.38
C CYS A 157 -13.13 -5.71 9.47
N GLU A 158 -13.63 -5.60 8.26
CA GLU A 158 -13.43 -6.60 7.22
C GLU A 158 -11.95 -6.73 6.86
N MET A 159 -11.48 -7.97 6.68
CA MET A 159 -10.12 -8.28 6.22
C MET A 159 -10.15 -8.71 4.76
N VAL A 160 -9.51 -7.95 3.90
CA VAL A 160 -9.43 -8.25 2.46
C VAL A 160 -7.96 -8.45 2.07
N THR A 161 -7.67 -9.53 1.35
CA THR A 161 -6.37 -9.71 0.69
C THR A 161 -6.57 -9.65 -0.81
N ILE A 162 -5.87 -8.75 -1.47
CA ILE A 162 -5.94 -8.55 -2.91
C ILE A 162 -4.64 -9.12 -3.50
N ASP A 163 -4.77 -10.25 -4.17
CA ASP A 163 -3.67 -10.88 -4.91
C ASP A 163 -3.50 -10.20 -6.28
N GLY A 164 -2.29 -10.29 -6.83
CA GLY A 164 -2.00 -9.76 -8.17
C GLY A 164 -1.06 -8.54 -8.17
N PHE A 165 -0.93 -7.84 -7.07
CA PHE A 165 0.08 -6.80 -6.92
C PHE A 165 1.43 -7.42 -6.52
N SER A 166 2.10 -8.15 -7.40
CA SER A 166 3.43 -8.71 -7.13
C SER A 166 4.46 -8.21 -8.13
N GLY A 167 5.49 -7.52 -7.65
CA GLY A 167 6.67 -7.16 -8.42
C GLY A 167 7.78 -8.22 -8.37
N HIS A 168 7.54 -9.33 -7.68
CA HIS A 168 8.51 -10.44 -7.60
C HIS A 168 8.47 -11.27 -8.87
N SER A 169 9.64 -11.74 -9.28
CA SER A 169 9.77 -12.73 -10.37
C SER A 169 9.03 -14.01 -10.01
N ASP A 170 8.28 -14.54 -10.96
CA ASP A 170 7.64 -15.84 -10.82
C ASP A 170 8.68 -17.00 -10.94
N ARG A 171 8.24 -18.23 -10.67
CA ARG A 171 9.09 -19.41 -10.72
C ARG A 171 9.78 -19.56 -12.08
N ARG A 172 9.07 -19.29 -13.18
CA ARG A 172 9.62 -19.41 -14.54
C ARG A 172 10.72 -18.38 -14.77
N GLN A 173 10.47 -17.12 -14.40
CA GLN A 173 11.45 -16.03 -14.52
C GLN A 173 12.70 -16.30 -13.69
N LEU A 174 12.57 -16.88 -12.50
CA LEU A 174 13.71 -17.25 -11.66
C LEU A 174 14.53 -18.38 -12.29
N LEU A 175 13.90 -19.40 -12.85
CA LEU A 175 14.58 -20.48 -13.56
C LEU A 175 15.28 -19.95 -14.82
N ASP A 176 14.59 -19.17 -15.64
CA ASP A 176 15.15 -18.54 -16.84
C ASP A 176 16.35 -17.62 -16.49
N PHE A 177 16.33 -16.94 -15.36
CA PHE A 177 17.45 -16.14 -14.88
C PHE A 177 18.66 -17.00 -14.58
N VAL A 178 18.48 -18.11 -13.84
CA VAL A 178 19.57 -19.03 -13.50
C VAL A 178 20.17 -19.66 -14.76
N ASP A 179 19.33 -20.10 -15.69
CA ASP A 179 19.77 -20.75 -16.95
C ASP A 179 20.59 -19.82 -17.85
N ARG A 180 20.40 -18.51 -17.72
CA ARG A 180 21.16 -17.50 -18.49
C ARG A 180 22.50 -17.10 -17.86
N ILE A 181 22.81 -17.54 -16.65
CA ILE A 181 24.09 -17.22 -16.00
C ILE A 181 25.21 -17.96 -16.70
N ASN A 182 26.19 -17.21 -17.17
CA ASN A 182 27.37 -17.79 -17.84
C ASN A 182 28.67 -17.27 -17.19
N PRO A 183 29.54 -18.14 -16.67
CA PRO A 183 29.41 -19.61 -16.61
C PRO A 183 28.30 -20.02 -15.60
N PRO A 184 27.70 -21.22 -15.79
CA PRO A 184 26.65 -21.68 -14.90
C PRO A 184 27.17 -21.85 -13.46
N PRO A 185 26.39 -21.44 -12.43
CA PRO A 185 26.81 -21.57 -11.05
C PRO A 185 26.90 -23.04 -10.62
N LYS A 186 27.90 -23.38 -9.81
CA LYS A 186 28.03 -24.72 -9.24
C LYS A 186 26.99 -24.99 -8.13
N ASN A 187 26.59 -23.95 -7.41
CA ASN A 187 25.62 -24.02 -6.32
C ASN A 187 24.66 -22.82 -6.41
N ILE A 188 23.41 -23.05 -6.09
CA ILE A 188 22.37 -22.02 -5.97
C ILE A 188 21.82 -22.11 -4.55
N ILE A 189 21.83 -20.99 -3.83
CA ILE A 189 21.30 -20.89 -2.48
C ILE A 189 19.99 -20.08 -2.55
N CYS A 190 18.89 -20.69 -2.10
CA CYS A 190 17.60 -20.01 -1.98
C CYS A 190 17.35 -19.66 -0.50
N HIS A 191 16.89 -18.45 -0.22
CA HIS A 191 16.55 -18.00 1.13
C HIS A 191 15.10 -17.48 1.21
#